data_e6b2f380047617390354c9c9f600f06d
#
_entry.id   e6b2f380047617390354c9c9f600f06d
#
_cell.length_a   1.000
_cell.length_b   1.000
_cell.length_c   1.000
_cell.angle_alpha   90.00
_cell.angle_beta   90.00
_cell.angle_gamma   90.00
#
_symmetry.space_group_name_H-M   'P 1'
#
loop_
_entity.id
_entity.type
_entity.pdbx_description
1 polymer ?
#
loop_
_entity_poly.entity_id
_entity_poly.type
_entity_poly.pdbx_seq_one_letter_code
_entity_poly.pdbx_strand_id
1 'polypeptide(L)'
;NSVKMKNSQGTYKLNFDRDISLCMSGLTNEKAKQEGFDSDVVSIRDQYVSGNGFFEAYLVYEKETHKILGIQCKGSAFEVGAQAEIISLAIQNNLTVEDLQYSDFYFKHGFNNPRSFTQILADTIRQKEKAVK
;
A
#
# COMPACT_ATOMS: atom_id res chain seq x y z
N ASN A 1 -11.05 -30.75 -10.45
CA ASN A 1 -11.01 -29.47 -9.73
C ASN A 1 -9.76 -28.70 -10.11
N SER A 2 -9.86 -27.86 -11.16
CA SER A 2 -8.78 -26.97 -11.54
C SER A 2 -8.89 -25.68 -10.70
N VAL A 3 -7.88 -25.40 -9.88
CA VAL A 3 -7.75 -24.11 -9.22
C VAL A 3 -7.25 -23.10 -10.25
N LYS A 4 -8.07 -22.11 -10.56
CA LYS A 4 -7.66 -21.03 -11.45
C LYS A 4 -6.70 -20.10 -10.71
N MET A 5 -5.45 -20.02 -11.16
CA MET A 5 -4.53 -19.04 -10.61
C MET A 5 -4.96 -17.62 -11.01
N LYS A 6 -4.96 -16.71 -10.03
CA LYS A 6 -5.13 -15.28 -10.30
C LYS A 6 -3.87 -14.72 -10.94
N ASN A 7 -4.01 -13.65 -11.73
CA ASN A 7 -2.88 -12.99 -12.37
C ASN A 7 -1.88 -12.47 -11.32
N SER A 8 -0.60 -12.63 -11.62
CA SER A 8 0.47 -12.09 -10.79
C SER A 8 0.59 -10.57 -10.99
N GLN A 9 0.82 -9.83 -9.89
CA GLN A 9 1.08 -8.40 -9.91
C GLN A 9 2.56 -8.05 -9.88
N GLY A 10 3.46 -9.05 -9.93
CA GLY A 10 4.89 -8.81 -9.84
C GLY A 10 5.34 -8.29 -8.48
N THR A 11 4.83 -8.88 -7.41
CA THR A 11 5.22 -8.51 -6.04
C THR A 11 6.65 -8.97 -5.76
N TYR A 12 7.50 -8.05 -5.28
CA TYR A 12 8.86 -8.39 -4.92
C TYR A 12 9.42 -7.51 -3.80
N LYS A 13 10.51 -7.98 -3.21
CA LYS A 13 11.25 -7.27 -2.17
C LYS A 13 12.74 -7.27 -2.53
N LEU A 14 13.37 -6.10 -2.42
CA LEU A 14 14.81 -5.92 -2.56
C LEU A 14 15.39 -5.35 -1.28
N ASN A 15 16.52 -5.90 -0.85
CA ASN A 15 17.28 -5.35 0.27
C ASN A 15 18.47 -4.55 -0.29
N PHE A 16 18.46 -3.24 -0.03
CA PHE A 16 19.54 -2.33 -0.49
C PHE A 16 20.70 -2.27 0.46
N ASP A 17 20.43 -2.40 1.73
CA ASP A 17 21.39 -2.37 2.80
C ASP A 17 20.86 -3.25 3.93
N ARG A 18 21.64 -3.48 4.97
CA ARG A 18 21.26 -4.34 6.09
C ARG A 18 19.89 -3.98 6.69
N ASP A 19 19.53 -2.70 6.63
CA ASP A 19 18.38 -2.16 7.33
C ASP A 19 17.31 -1.56 6.41
N ILE A 20 17.54 -1.48 5.09
CA ILE A 20 16.59 -0.84 4.17
C ILE A 20 16.09 -1.85 3.14
N SER A 21 14.79 -2.01 3.08
CA SER A 21 14.09 -2.83 2.10
C SER A 21 13.24 -1.98 1.18
N LEU A 22 13.19 -2.37 -0.09
CA LEU A 22 12.27 -1.85 -1.08
C LEU A 22 11.29 -2.96 -1.44
N CYS A 23 10.01 -2.69 -1.35
CA CYS A 23 8.97 -3.64 -1.71
C CYS A 23 7.98 -2.99 -2.67
N MET A 24 7.44 -3.77 -3.59
CA MET A 24 6.39 -3.26 -4.47
C MET A 24 5.46 -4.37 -4.93
N SER A 25 4.25 -3.97 -5.28
CA SER A 25 3.25 -4.81 -5.91
C SER A 25 2.41 -3.97 -6.86
N GLY A 26 2.04 -4.53 -8.01
CA GLY A 26 1.18 -3.87 -8.98
C GLY A 26 1.87 -2.73 -9.73
N LEU A 27 1.10 -1.71 -10.08
CA LEU A 27 1.50 -0.65 -10.99
C LEU A 27 2.04 0.57 -10.24
N THR A 28 3.03 1.24 -10.85
CA THR A 28 3.33 2.64 -10.50
C THR A 28 2.25 3.54 -11.11
N ASN A 29 2.15 4.78 -10.63
CA ASN A 29 1.18 5.73 -11.18
C ASN A 29 1.41 5.99 -12.68
N GLU A 30 2.66 6.12 -13.08
CA GLU A 30 3.02 6.29 -14.49
C GLU A 30 2.58 5.09 -15.34
N LYS A 31 2.86 3.87 -14.87
CA LYS A 31 2.47 2.64 -15.57
C LYS A 31 0.96 2.47 -15.63
N ALA A 32 0.25 2.82 -14.57
CA ALA A 32 -1.20 2.78 -14.54
C ALA A 32 -1.80 3.71 -15.61
N LYS A 33 -1.28 4.92 -15.74
CA LYS A 33 -1.71 5.86 -16.78
C LYS A 33 -1.41 5.35 -18.19
N GLN A 34 -0.25 4.73 -18.40
CA GLN A 34 0.10 4.11 -19.69
C GLN A 34 -0.86 2.99 -20.05
N GLU A 35 -1.39 2.26 -19.07
CA GLU A 35 -2.37 1.19 -19.28
C GLU A 35 -3.82 1.70 -19.37
N GLY A 36 -4.04 3.01 -19.33
CA GLY A 36 -5.34 3.63 -19.56
C GLY A 36 -6.16 3.90 -18.30
N PHE A 37 -5.60 3.71 -17.10
CA PHE A 37 -6.28 4.04 -15.86
C PHE A 37 -6.26 5.55 -15.59
N ASP A 38 -7.38 6.09 -15.14
CA ASP A 38 -7.41 7.43 -14.55
C ASP A 38 -6.96 7.34 -13.10
N SER A 39 -5.64 7.26 -12.92
CA SER A 39 -5.02 6.96 -11.63
C SER A 39 -4.47 8.19 -10.94
N ASP A 40 -4.31 8.07 -9.64
CA ASP A 40 -3.62 9.03 -8.80
C ASP A 40 -2.81 8.27 -7.74
N VAL A 41 -1.96 8.98 -7.01
CA VAL A 41 -1.08 8.41 -6.01
C VAL A 41 -1.08 9.27 -4.76
N VAL A 42 -1.05 8.62 -3.61
CA VAL A 42 -0.76 9.28 -2.32
C VAL A 42 0.50 8.69 -1.72
N SER A 43 1.16 9.47 -0.90
CA SER A 43 2.35 9.01 -0.19
C SER A 43 2.27 9.33 1.29
N ILE A 44 2.88 8.47 2.07
CA ILE A 44 3.11 8.71 3.50
C ILE A 44 4.57 8.41 3.84
N ARG A 45 5.05 9.07 4.87
CA ARG A 45 6.30 8.74 5.53
C ARG A 45 6.05 8.80 7.04
N ASP A 46 6.35 7.72 7.72
CA ASP A 46 6.11 7.61 9.15
C ASP A 46 7.22 6.82 9.83
N GLN A 47 7.29 6.94 11.14
CA GLN A 47 8.22 6.20 11.97
C GLN A 47 7.42 5.28 12.90
N TYR A 48 8.00 4.14 13.25
CA TYR A 48 7.43 3.31 14.30
C TYR A 48 7.48 4.03 15.65
N VAL A 49 6.49 3.78 16.47
CA VAL A 49 6.35 4.40 17.80
C VAL A 49 7.59 4.15 18.69
N SER A 50 8.25 3.03 18.48
CA SER A 50 9.48 2.69 19.21
C SER A 50 10.74 3.39 18.71
N GLY A 51 10.65 4.20 17.67
CA GLY A 51 11.82 4.83 17.02
C GLY A 51 12.70 3.86 16.22
N ASN A 52 12.30 2.61 16.08
CA ASN A 52 13.10 1.54 15.49
C ASN A 52 12.87 1.35 13.98
N GLY A 53 12.70 2.43 13.24
CA GLY A 53 12.61 2.34 11.81
C GLY A 53 11.62 3.34 11.20
N PHE A 54 11.67 3.42 9.88
CA PHE A 54 10.78 4.27 9.11
C PHE A 54 10.07 3.47 8.01
N PHE A 55 8.95 3.99 7.57
CA PHE A 55 8.17 3.47 6.47
C PHE A 55 7.78 4.62 5.54
N GLU A 56 8.04 4.45 4.26
CA GLU A 56 7.62 5.38 3.22
C GLU A 56 6.92 4.59 2.13
N ALA A 57 5.74 5.03 1.73
CA ALA A 57 4.95 4.29 0.75
C ALA A 57 4.18 5.23 -0.17
N TYR A 58 3.98 4.74 -1.39
CA TYR A 58 3.16 5.34 -2.43
C TYR A 58 2.07 4.36 -2.79
N LEU A 59 0.81 4.73 -2.61
CA LEU A 59 -0.34 3.91 -2.97
C LEU A 59 -1.01 4.49 -4.21
N VAL A 60 -1.11 3.65 -5.26
CA VAL A 60 -1.71 4.00 -6.55
C VAL A 60 -3.13 3.46 -6.61
N TYR A 61 -4.07 4.29 -7.02
CA TYR A 61 -5.49 3.94 -7.08
C TYR A 61 -6.18 4.59 -8.28
N GLU A 62 -7.30 4.03 -8.69
CA GLU A 62 -8.16 4.60 -9.73
C GLU A 62 -9.14 5.61 -9.07
N LYS A 63 -9.26 6.80 -9.66
CA LYS A 63 -9.97 7.92 -9.04
C LYS A 63 -11.47 7.68 -8.89
N GLU A 64 -12.14 7.13 -9.88
CA GLU A 64 -13.60 6.95 -9.84
C GLU A 64 -14.01 5.75 -9.01
N THR A 65 -13.39 4.61 -9.25
CA THR A 65 -13.78 3.34 -8.62
C THR A 65 -13.14 3.12 -7.26
N HIS A 66 -12.07 3.87 -6.93
CA HIS A 66 -11.20 3.66 -5.77
C HIS A 66 -10.50 2.31 -5.77
N LYS A 67 -10.43 1.63 -6.91
CA LYS A 67 -9.72 0.36 -7.03
C LYS A 67 -8.23 0.56 -6.77
N ILE A 68 -7.66 -0.31 -5.95
CA ILE A 68 -6.23 -0.31 -5.65
C ILE A 68 -5.46 -0.88 -6.83
N LEU A 69 -4.44 -0.16 -7.31
CA LEU A 69 -3.67 -0.51 -8.50
C LEU A 69 -2.22 -0.90 -8.19
N GLY A 70 -1.63 -0.37 -7.15
CA GLY A 70 -0.26 -0.68 -6.82
C GLY A 70 0.25 -0.01 -5.55
N ILE A 71 1.37 -0.51 -5.06
CA ILE A 71 2.11 0.08 -3.94
C ILE A 71 3.61 0.00 -4.23
N GLN A 72 4.32 1.06 -3.87
CA GLN A 72 5.77 1.08 -3.79
C GLN A 72 6.14 1.55 -2.39
N CYS A 73 6.89 0.76 -1.67
CA CYS A 73 7.26 1.09 -0.29
C CYS A 73 8.73 0.80 -0.02
N LYS A 74 9.30 1.60 0.85
CA LYS A 74 10.66 1.40 1.36
C LYS A 74 10.70 1.72 2.85
N GLY A 75 11.65 1.15 3.51
CA GLY A 75 11.87 1.45 4.91
C GLY A 75 12.83 0.49 5.58
N SER A 76 13.15 0.82 6.81
CA SER A 76 13.96 -0.02 7.69
C SER A 76 13.09 -0.86 8.64
N ALA A 77 11.78 -0.70 8.54
CA ALA A 77 10.85 -1.41 9.39
C ALA A 77 10.71 -2.88 8.99
N PHE A 78 10.57 -3.73 9.98
CA PHE A 78 10.44 -5.17 9.81
C PHE A 78 9.26 -5.56 8.89
N GLU A 79 8.18 -4.79 8.91
CA GLU A 79 6.92 -5.12 8.23
C GLU A 79 6.78 -4.55 6.82
N VAL A 80 7.83 -3.96 6.25
CA VAL A 80 7.74 -3.35 4.92
C VAL A 80 7.25 -4.34 3.85
N GLY A 81 7.75 -5.57 3.87
CA GLY A 81 7.31 -6.62 2.96
C GLY A 81 5.84 -7.01 3.13
N ALA A 82 5.37 -7.07 4.36
CA ALA A 82 3.98 -7.43 4.66
C ALA A 82 2.99 -6.42 4.07
N GLN A 83 3.33 -5.13 4.03
CA GLN A 83 2.48 -4.12 3.41
C GLN A 83 2.30 -4.36 1.90
N ALA A 84 3.37 -4.74 1.20
CA ALA A 84 3.29 -5.08 -0.22
C ALA A 84 2.45 -6.34 -0.45
N GLU A 85 2.53 -7.33 0.42
CA GLU A 85 1.71 -8.55 0.33
C GLU A 85 0.23 -8.26 0.54
N ILE A 86 -0.12 -7.40 1.51
CA ILE A 86 -1.51 -6.96 1.74
C ILE A 86 -2.06 -6.31 0.47
N ILE A 87 -1.31 -5.41 -0.13
CA ILE A 87 -1.75 -4.72 -1.35
C ILE A 87 -1.81 -5.67 -2.55
N SER A 88 -0.89 -6.62 -2.66
CA SER A 88 -0.97 -7.66 -3.70
C SER A 88 -2.30 -8.43 -3.61
N LEU A 89 -2.68 -8.82 -2.40
CA LEU A 89 -3.94 -9.50 -2.16
C LEU A 89 -5.14 -8.60 -2.47
N ALA A 90 -5.05 -7.32 -2.12
CA ALA A 90 -6.09 -6.33 -2.43
C ALA A 90 -6.29 -6.19 -3.95
N ILE A 91 -5.21 -6.09 -4.71
CA ILE A 91 -5.27 -6.00 -6.18
C ILE A 91 -5.91 -7.26 -6.77
N GLN A 92 -5.50 -8.44 -6.32
CA GLN A 92 -6.02 -9.72 -6.81
C GLN A 92 -7.52 -9.90 -6.56
N ASN A 93 -8.05 -9.27 -5.52
CA ASN A 93 -9.46 -9.36 -5.14
C ASN A 93 -10.26 -8.11 -5.48
N ASN A 94 -9.72 -7.21 -6.29
CA ASN A 94 -10.34 -5.97 -6.72
C ASN A 94 -10.84 -5.11 -5.55
N LEU A 95 -10.07 -5.07 -4.47
CA LEU A 95 -10.41 -4.28 -3.30
C LEU A 95 -10.22 -2.79 -3.59
N THR A 96 -10.96 -1.99 -2.83
CA THR A 96 -10.99 -0.54 -2.95
C THR A 96 -10.32 0.14 -1.77
N VAL A 97 -10.14 1.46 -1.87
CA VAL A 97 -9.65 2.31 -0.78
C VAL A 97 -10.50 2.12 0.48
N GLU A 98 -11.84 2.03 0.33
CA GLU A 98 -12.77 1.84 1.44
C GLU A 98 -12.56 0.49 2.13
N ASP A 99 -12.33 -0.56 1.37
CA ASP A 99 -12.03 -1.88 1.93
C ASP A 99 -10.80 -1.84 2.84
N LEU A 100 -9.74 -1.13 2.42
CA LEU A 100 -8.55 -0.97 3.23
C LEU A 100 -8.79 -0.10 4.47
N GLN A 101 -9.58 0.96 4.32
CA GLN A 101 -9.86 1.92 5.40
C GLN A 101 -10.59 1.25 6.57
N TYR A 102 -11.48 0.34 6.29
CA TYR A 102 -12.33 -0.32 7.28
C TYR A 102 -11.88 -1.75 7.62
N SER A 103 -10.71 -2.18 7.15
CA SER A 103 -10.16 -3.49 7.50
C SER A 103 -9.76 -3.55 8.96
N ASP A 104 -9.91 -4.74 9.54
CA ASP A 104 -9.49 -5.02 10.91
C ASP A 104 -8.02 -5.45 10.93
N PHE A 105 -7.14 -4.54 11.31
CA PHE A 105 -5.71 -4.79 11.46
C PHE A 105 -5.31 -4.72 12.92
N TYR A 106 -4.35 -5.55 13.32
CA TYR A 106 -3.93 -5.62 14.72
C TYR A 106 -3.29 -4.32 15.20
N PHE A 107 -3.47 -4.07 16.49
CA PHE A 107 -2.78 -3.01 17.23
C PHE A 107 -2.06 -3.60 18.44
N LYS A 108 -0.79 -3.24 18.60
CA LYS A 108 -0.02 -3.56 19.80
C LYS A 108 0.60 -2.29 20.38
N HIS A 109 0.19 -1.91 21.58
CA HIS A 109 0.68 -0.72 22.26
C HIS A 109 2.21 -0.72 22.38
N GLY A 110 2.84 0.40 22.03
CA GLY A 110 4.30 0.56 22.06
C GLY A 110 5.03 -0.03 20.87
N PHE A 111 4.34 -0.72 19.95
CA PHE A 111 4.92 -1.32 18.75
C PHE A 111 4.48 -0.63 17.46
N ASN A 112 3.19 -0.47 17.25
CA ASN A 112 2.64 0.19 16.07
C ASN A 112 1.58 1.23 16.44
N ASN A 113 1.21 2.05 15.49
CA ASN A 113 0.12 3.02 15.64
C ASN A 113 -1.24 2.30 15.63
N PRO A 114 -2.29 2.88 16.28
CA PRO A 114 -3.63 2.31 16.24
C PRO A 114 -4.20 2.10 14.84
N ARG A 115 -3.80 2.96 13.90
CA ARG A 115 -4.09 2.77 12.47
C ARG A 115 -2.87 2.15 11.80
N SER A 116 -3.03 1.08 11.03
CA SER A 116 -1.95 0.50 10.25
C SER A 116 -1.51 1.44 9.12
N PHE A 117 -0.31 1.25 8.58
CA PHE A 117 0.16 2.05 7.44
C PHE A 117 -0.78 1.98 6.23
N THR A 118 -1.35 0.80 5.97
CA THR A 118 -2.33 0.60 4.90
C THR A 118 -3.59 1.43 5.12
N GLN A 119 -4.09 1.48 6.35
CA GLN A 119 -5.24 2.31 6.71
C GLN A 119 -4.92 3.80 6.62
N ILE A 120 -3.72 4.21 7.04
CA ILE A 120 -3.26 5.61 6.95
C ILE A 120 -3.18 6.04 5.48
N LEU A 121 -2.69 5.19 4.59
CA LEU A 121 -2.69 5.46 3.15
C LEU A 121 -4.10 5.68 2.61
N ALA A 122 -5.05 4.82 2.98
CA ALA A 122 -6.44 4.96 2.58
C ALA A 122 -7.08 6.25 3.15
N ASP A 123 -6.82 6.57 4.40
CA ASP A 123 -7.26 7.81 5.02
C ASP A 123 -6.69 9.05 4.27
N THR A 124 -5.44 8.98 3.84
CA THR A 124 -4.78 10.06 3.09
C THR A 124 -5.45 10.30 1.74
N ILE A 125 -5.86 9.25 1.05
CA ILE A 125 -6.64 9.38 -0.20
C ILE A 125 -7.94 10.13 0.07
N ARG A 126 -8.68 9.76 1.11
CA ARG A 126 -9.94 10.41 1.46
C ARG A 126 -9.75 11.89 1.81
N GLN A 127 -8.69 12.22 2.51
CA GLN A 127 -8.34 13.61 2.82
C GLN A 127 -7.98 14.41 1.57
N LYS A 128 -7.21 13.84 0.66
CA LYS A 128 -6.83 14.47 -0.60
C LYS A 128 -8.07 14.81 -1.44
N GLU A 129 -9.00 13.89 -1.56
CA GLU A 129 -10.23 14.09 -2.32
C GLU A 129 -11.13 15.17 -1.71
N LYS A 130 -11.20 15.25 -0.39
CA LYS A 130 -11.96 16.31 0.30
C LYS A 130 -11.36 17.69 0.08
N ALA A 131 -10.03 17.79 -0.01
CA ALA A 131 -9.32 19.05 -0.20
C ALA A 131 -9.52 19.64 -1.61
N VAL A 132 -9.87 18.82 -2.60
CA VAL A 132 -10.09 19.23 -4.00
C VAL A 132 -11.52 19.71 -4.26
N LYS A 133 -12.44 19.48 -3.32
CA LYS A 133 -13.83 19.91 -3.45
C LYS A 133 -14.04 21.36 -3.00
#